data_695db04b70517a8d0f5e6352cc5fa5b1
#
_entry.id   695db04b70517a8d0f5e6352cc5fa5b1
#
_cell.length_a   1.000
_cell.length_b   1.000
_cell.length_c   1.000
_cell.angle_alpha   90.00
_cell.angle_beta   90.00
_cell.angle_gamma   90.00
#
_symmetry.space_group_name_H-M   'P 1'
#
loop_
_entity.id
_entity.type
_entity.pdbx_description
1 polymer ?
#
loop_
_entity_poly.entity_id
_entity_poly.type
_entity_poly.pdbx_seq_one_letter_code
_entity_poly.pdbx_strand_id
1 'polypeptide(L)'
;MNSSIVISQSDGRPMYLQIMEQIRQKVAVGEWKPGEIIPSIRVLAVELQVSVITVKRAYLELEREGIIVTQHGKGSIVARDPDLGPRLYEQEFQEHLRQVARLGVLLGLSEDEIAERLRAIAMQLETEAS
;
A
#
# COMPACT_ATOMS: atom_id res chain seq x y z
N MET A 1 -5.63 -12.37 15.79
CA MET A 1 -4.88 -12.45 14.52
C MET A 1 -3.89 -11.30 14.44
N ASN A 2 -2.65 -11.61 14.20
CA ASN A 2 -1.61 -10.59 14.07
C ASN A 2 -1.72 -9.94 12.69
N SER A 3 -1.84 -8.61 12.64
CA SER A 3 -1.97 -7.87 11.38
C SER A 3 -0.69 -7.83 10.57
N SER A 4 0.45 -8.07 11.21
CA SER A 4 1.79 -7.94 10.61
C SER A 4 2.10 -6.51 10.16
N ILE A 5 1.35 -5.53 10.65
CA ILE A 5 1.60 -4.11 10.38
C ILE A 5 2.60 -3.59 11.40
N VAL A 6 3.59 -2.84 10.94
CA VAL A 6 4.64 -2.27 11.79
C VAL A 6 4.68 -0.76 11.61
N ILE A 7 4.62 -0.02 12.71
CA ILE A 7 4.72 1.43 12.70
C ILE A 7 6.15 1.84 13.05
N SER A 8 6.74 2.70 12.23
CA SER A 8 8.08 3.23 12.47
C SER A 8 7.98 4.65 13.00
N GLN A 9 8.55 4.87 14.19
CA GLN A 9 8.61 6.20 14.80
C GLN A 9 9.65 7.09 14.11
N SER A 10 10.64 6.49 13.48
CA SER A 10 11.69 7.24 12.77
C SER A 10 11.28 7.64 11.35
N ASP A 11 10.18 7.10 10.84
CA ASP A 11 9.60 7.51 9.56
C ASP A 11 8.90 8.86 9.79
N GLY A 12 9.28 9.89 9.05
CA GLY A 12 8.70 11.21 9.21
C GLY A 12 7.24 11.34 8.75
N ARG A 13 6.67 10.30 8.18
CA ARG A 13 5.29 10.33 7.68
C ARG A 13 4.29 10.08 8.81
N PRO A 14 3.09 10.69 8.72
CA PRO A 14 2.02 10.42 9.70
C PRO A 14 1.73 8.94 9.84
N MET A 15 1.39 8.51 11.05
CA MET A 15 1.10 7.09 11.33
C MET A 15 -0.05 6.54 10.52
N TYR A 16 -1.11 7.34 10.28
CA TYR A 16 -2.24 6.85 9.51
C TYR A 16 -1.85 6.51 8.07
N LEU A 17 -0.90 7.24 7.47
CA LEU A 17 -0.40 6.95 6.13
C LEU A 17 0.40 5.65 6.11
N GLN A 18 1.18 5.39 7.15
CA GLN A 18 1.92 4.14 7.26
C GLN A 18 0.96 2.95 7.33
N ILE A 19 -0.13 3.09 8.07
CA ILE A 19 -1.16 2.06 8.20
C ILE A 19 -1.82 1.82 6.83
N MET A 20 -2.21 2.90 6.16
CA MET A 20 -2.84 2.83 4.83
C MET A 20 -1.96 2.11 3.82
N GLU A 21 -0.69 2.49 3.75
CA GLU A 21 0.25 1.88 2.80
C GLU A 21 0.41 0.39 3.03
N GLN A 22 0.55 -0.01 4.28
CA GLN A 22 0.74 -1.42 4.58
C GLN A 22 -0.51 -2.25 4.30
N ILE A 23 -1.69 -1.72 4.60
CA ILE A 23 -2.95 -2.40 4.26
C ILE A 23 -3.11 -2.48 2.75
N ARG A 24 -2.85 -1.38 2.03
CA ARG A 24 -2.91 -1.35 0.57
C ARG A 24 -1.99 -2.41 -0.03
N GLN A 25 -0.77 -2.53 0.50
CA GLN A 25 0.19 -3.51 0.03
C GLN A 25 -0.29 -4.95 0.28
N LYS A 26 -0.82 -5.23 1.48
CA LYS A 26 -1.33 -6.56 1.82
C LYS A 26 -2.49 -6.98 0.90
N VAL A 27 -3.36 -6.04 0.58
CA VAL A 27 -4.46 -6.29 -0.36
C VAL A 27 -3.94 -6.48 -1.78
N ALA A 28 -2.98 -5.65 -2.20
CA ALA A 28 -2.43 -5.70 -3.55
C ALA A 28 -1.75 -7.04 -3.84
N VAL A 29 -1.00 -7.58 -2.89
CA VAL A 29 -0.29 -8.85 -3.07
C VAL A 29 -1.14 -10.07 -2.71
N GLY A 30 -2.39 -9.87 -2.30
CA GLY A 30 -3.30 -10.97 -1.99
C GLY A 30 -3.08 -11.61 -0.62
N GLU A 31 -2.29 -10.99 0.24
CA GLU A 31 -2.10 -11.46 1.61
C GLU A 31 -3.40 -11.30 2.41
N TRP A 32 -4.09 -10.18 2.21
CA TRP A 32 -5.45 -9.95 2.69
C TRP A 32 -6.37 -10.09 1.47
N LYS A 33 -7.24 -11.10 1.50
CA LYS A 33 -8.02 -11.51 0.32
C LYS A 33 -9.37 -10.80 0.24
N PRO A 34 -9.92 -10.64 -0.97
CA PRO A 34 -11.26 -10.06 -1.13
C PRO A 34 -12.28 -10.75 -0.24
N GLY A 35 -13.07 -9.95 0.48
CA GLY A 35 -14.10 -10.46 1.38
C GLY A 35 -13.60 -10.87 2.75
N GLU A 36 -12.30 -10.91 2.97
CA GLU A 36 -11.72 -11.27 4.27
C GLU A 36 -12.02 -10.20 5.31
N ILE A 37 -12.38 -10.62 6.52
CA ILE A 37 -12.61 -9.71 7.63
C ILE A 37 -11.25 -9.27 8.17
N ILE A 38 -11.05 -7.95 8.26
CA ILE A 38 -9.82 -7.38 8.77
C ILE A 38 -9.98 -6.98 10.23
N PRO A 39 -8.88 -6.74 10.96
CA PRO A 39 -8.97 -6.35 12.36
C PRO A 39 -9.84 -5.12 12.54
N SER A 40 -10.61 -5.07 13.64
CA SER A 40 -11.38 -3.89 13.96
C SER A 40 -10.46 -2.72 14.30
N ILE A 41 -11.01 -1.51 14.21
CA ILE A 41 -10.24 -0.30 14.51
C ILE A 41 -9.64 -0.39 15.92
N ARG A 42 -10.42 -0.83 16.90
CA ARG A 42 -9.94 -0.92 18.28
C ARG A 42 -8.86 -1.97 18.47
N VAL A 43 -9.04 -3.13 17.85
CA VAL A 43 -8.05 -4.21 17.92
C VAL A 43 -6.73 -3.76 17.30
N LEU A 44 -6.80 -3.14 16.13
CA LEU A 44 -5.59 -2.68 15.46
C LEU A 44 -4.89 -1.56 16.25
N ALA A 45 -5.67 -0.64 16.82
CA ALA A 45 -5.11 0.43 17.64
C ALA A 45 -4.33 -0.12 18.84
N VAL A 46 -4.88 -1.11 19.53
CA VAL A 46 -4.20 -1.77 20.65
C VAL A 46 -2.94 -2.49 20.16
N GLU A 47 -3.07 -3.24 19.09
CA GLU A 47 -1.96 -4.02 18.52
C GLU A 47 -0.78 -3.13 18.12
N LEU A 48 -1.06 -1.99 17.49
CA LEU A 48 -0.04 -1.06 17.01
C LEU A 48 0.38 -0.02 18.06
N GLN A 49 -0.32 0.03 19.20
CA GLN A 49 -0.07 1.01 20.25
C GLN A 49 -0.22 2.46 19.72
N VAL A 50 -1.27 2.67 18.93
CA VAL A 50 -1.62 3.99 18.41
C VAL A 50 -3.04 4.34 18.81
N SER A 51 -3.44 5.59 18.63
CA SER A 51 -4.78 6.03 19.02
C SER A 51 -5.84 5.44 18.07
N VAL A 52 -7.04 5.25 18.60
CA VAL A 52 -8.21 4.82 17.83
C VAL A 52 -8.47 5.80 16.67
N ILE A 53 -8.30 7.10 16.94
CA ILE A 53 -8.51 8.15 15.93
C ILE A 53 -7.58 7.95 14.74
N THR A 54 -6.33 7.57 14.99
CA THR A 54 -5.33 7.33 13.94
C THR A 54 -5.77 6.18 13.04
N VAL A 55 -6.17 5.05 13.63
CA VAL A 55 -6.63 3.89 12.86
C VAL A 55 -7.93 4.21 12.13
N LYS A 56 -8.84 4.91 12.80
CA LYS A 56 -10.11 5.30 12.19
C LYS A 56 -9.89 6.14 10.95
N ARG A 57 -8.96 7.09 11.01
CA ARG A 57 -8.62 7.92 9.85
C ARG A 57 -8.11 7.07 8.69
N ALA A 58 -7.21 6.13 8.97
CA ALA A 58 -6.69 5.23 7.96
C ALA A 58 -7.82 4.42 7.30
N TYR A 59 -8.71 3.86 8.11
CA TYR A 59 -9.83 3.04 7.60
C TYR A 59 -10.82 3.87 6.78
N LEU A 60 -11.12 5.10 7.20
CA LEU A 60 -12.00 5.98 6.43
C LEU A 60 -11.43 6.29 5.05
N GLU A 61 -10.12 6.57 5.00
CA GLU A 61 -9.47 6.85 3.72
C GLU A 61 -9.42 5.62 2.82
N LEU A 62 -9.13 4.44 3.39
CA LEU A 62 -9.13 3.18 2.64
C LEU A 62 -10.53 2.85 2.12
N GLU A 63 -11.56 3.12 2.91
CA GLU A 63 -12.94 2.93 2.50
C GLU A 63 -13.31 3.87 1.36
N ARG A 64 -12.87 5.12 1.44
CA ARG A 64 -13.07 6.12 0.38
C ARG A 64 -12.40 5.69 -0.92
N GLU A 65 -11.25 5.04 -0.84
CA GLU A 65 -10.53 4.50 -2.00
C GLU A 65 -11.13 3.19 -2.53
N GLY A 66 -12.12 2.63 -1.83
CA GLY A 66 -12.76 1.38 -2.24
C GLY A 66 -11.96 0.13 -1.94
N ILE A 67 -10.96 0.22 -1.06
CA ILE A 67 -10.10 -0.92 -0.71
C ILE A 67 -10.75 -1.78 0.36
N ILE A 68 -11.42 -1.16 1.32
CA ILE A 68 -12.17 -1.86 2.36
C ILE A 68 -13.60 -1.37 2.38
N VAL A 69 -14.48 -2.19 2.93
CA VAL A 69 -15.91 -1.89 3.06
C VAL A 69 -16.33 -2.23 4.48
N THR A 70 -17.07 -1.31 5.11
CA THR A 70 -17.65 -1.58 6.43
C THR A 70 -18.99 -2.29 6.22
N GLN A 71 -19.13 -3.48 6.79
CA GLN A 71 -20.37 -4.23 6.73
C GLN A 71 -21.05 -4.17 8.09
N HIS A 72 -22.32 -3.77 8.06
CA HIS A 72 -23.11 -3.66 9.28
C HIS A 72 -23.14 -4.99 10.02
N GLY A 73 -22.71 -4.97 11.29
CA GLY A 73 -22.68 -6.15 12.14
C GLY A 73 -21.49 -7.09 11.93
N LYS A 74 -20.65 -6.84 10.93
CA LYS A 74 -19.51 -7.71 10.62
C LYS A 74 -18.16 -7.00 10.68
N GLY A 75 -18.16 -5.68 10.84
CA GLY A 75 -16.93 -4.89 10.83
C GLY A 75 -16.46 -4.58 9.40
N SER A 76 -15.17 -4.44 9.24
CA SER A 76 -14.58 -4.08 7.94
C SER A 76 -14.05 -5.32 7.22
N ILE A 77 -14.23 -5.34 5.92
CA ILE A 77 -13.73 -6.42 5.07
C ILE A 77 -12.95 -5.82 3.89
N VAL A 78 -12.09 -6.64 3.29
CA VAL A 78 -11.46 -6.28 2.02
C VAL A 78 -12.54 -6.27 0.94
N ALA A 79 -12.57 -5.25 0.10
CA ALA A 79 -13.57 -5.13 -0.96
C ALA A 79 -13.52 -6.32 -1.90
N ARG A 80 -14.69 -6.78 -2.35
CA ARG A 80 -14.82 -7.89 -3.29
C ARG A 80 -14.82 -7.37 -4.73
N ASP A 81 -13.70 -6.76 -5.12
CA ASP A 81 -13.51 -6.17 -6.43
C ASP A 81 -12.42 -6.96 -7.15
N PRO A 82 -12.74 -7.68 -8.23
CA PRO A 82 -11.74 -8.49 -8.94
C PRO A 82 -10.63 -7.66 -9.56
N ASP A 83 -10.87 -6.36 -9.81
CA ASP A 83 -9.88 -5.46 -10.39
C ASP A 83 -9.09 -4.68 -9.33
N LEU A 84 -9.34 -4.94 -8.05
CA LEU A 84 -8.73 -4.18 -6.97
C LEU A 84 -7.20 -4.29 -6.97
N GLY A 85 -6.69 -5.52 -7.06
CA GLY A 85 -5.24 -5.76 -7.10
C GLY A 85 -4.54 -5.01 -8.23
N PRO A 86 -4.94 -5.26 -9.51
CA PRO A 86 -4.34 -4.54 -10.64
C PRO A 86 -4.46 -3.02 -10.52
N ARG A 87 -5.59 -2.51 -10.03
CA ARG A 87 -5.78 -1.06 -9.85
C ARG A 87 -4.80 -0.49 -8.81
N LEU A 88 -4.56 -1.22 -7.72
CA LEU A 88 -3.63 -0.77 -6.69
C LEU A 88 -2.19 -0.80 -7.18
N TYR A 89 -1.82 -1.84 -7.94
CA TYR A 89 -0.50 -1.88 -8.57
C TYR A 89 -0.30 -0.73 -9.54
N GLU A 90 -1.33 -0.37 -10.30
CA GLU A 90 -1.25 0.75 -11.23
C GLU A 90 -0.97 2.06 -10.49
N GLN A 91 -1.63 2.29 -9.36
CA GLN A 91 -1.40 3.48 -8.55
C GLN A 91 0.02 3.53 -8.01
N GLU A 92 0.51 2.41 -7.50
CA GLU A 92 1.88 2.29 -7.00
C GLU A 92 2.89 2.52 -8.10
N PHE A 93 2.65 1.92 -9.25
CA PHE A 93 3.50 2.08 -10.44
C PHE A 93 3.61 3.54 -10.84
N GLN A 94 2.50 4.25 -10.93
CA GLN A 94 2.49 5.67 -11.28
C GLN A 94 3.27 6.51 -10.28
N GLU A 95 3.12 6.22 -9.00
CA GLU A 95 3.84 6.94 -7.95
C GLU A 95 5.35 6.75 -8.08
N HIS A 96 5.79 5.52 -8.31
CA HIS A 96 7.21 5.24 -8.49
C HIS A 96 7.76 5.88 -9.77
N LEU A 97 6.96 5.94 -10.83
CA LEU A 97 7.38 6.63 -12.06
C LEU A 97 7.62 8.12 -11.80
N ARG A 98 6.75 8.76 -11.02
CA ARG A 98 6.97 10.17 -10.65
C ARG A 98 8.28 10.35 -9.89
N GLN A 99 8.58 9.43 -8.97
CA GLN A 99 9.83 9.48 -8.22
C GLN A 99 11.04 9.27 -9.14
N VAL A 100 10.95 8.34 -10.08
CA VAL A 100 12.02 8.12 -11.07
C VAL A 100 12.25 9.40 -11.90
N ALA A 101 11.18 10.02 -12.37
CA ALA A 101 11.28 11.24 -13.16
C ALA A 101 11.92 12.37 -12.34
N ARG A 102 11.49 12.56 -11.10
CA ARG A 102 12.04 13.59 -10.23
C ARG A 102 13.53 13.37 -9.97
N LEU A 103 13.93 12.16 -9.64
CA LEU A 103 15.33 11.83 -9.39
C LEU A 103 16.15 11.93 -10.66
N GLY A 104 15.57 11.57 -11.81
CA GLY A 104 16.22 11.71 -13.09
C GLY A 104 16.59 13.16 -13.39
N VAL A 105 15.66 14.08 -13.12
CA VAL A 105 15.92 15.52 -13.26
C VAL A 105 17.06 15.96 -12.35
N LEU A 106 17.02 15.54 -11.10
CA LEU A 106 18.05 15.90 -10.11
C LEU A 106 19.43 15.36 -10.50
N LEU A 107 19.48 14.19 -11.13
CA LEU A 107 20.74 13.58 -11.56
C LEU A 107 21.16 14.05 -12.95
N GLY A 108 20.35 14.86 -13.63
CA GLY A 108 20.65 15.33 -14.97
C GLY A 108 20.56 14.25 -16.03
N LEU A 109 19.74 13.23 -15.81
CA LEU A 109 19.57 12.13 -16.75
C LEU A 109 18.58 12.47 -17.86
N SER A 110 18.88 12.04 -19.08
CA SER A 110 17.94 12.12 -20.18
C SER A 110 16.91 11.00 -20.07
N GLU A 111 15.82 11.11 -20.83
CA GLU A 111 14.81 10.05 -20.90
C GLU A 111 15.43 8.73 -21.37
N ASP A 112 16.33 8.79 -22.35
CA ASP A 112 17.00 7.60 -22.88
C ASP A 112 17.89 6.94 -21.83
N GLU A 113 18.60 7.75 -21.02
CA GLU A 113 19.42 7.23 -19.94
C GLU A 113 18.58 6.55 -18.88
N ILE A 114 17.43 7.13 -18.53
CA ILE A 114 16.49 6.53 -17.58
C ILE A 114 15.94 5.21 -18.14
N ALA A 115 15.55 5.20 -19.41
CA ALA A 115 15.02 3.99 -20.07
C ALA A 115 16.07 2.88 -20.11
N GLU A 116 17.33 3.22 -20.35
CA GLU A 116 18.43 2.25 -20.38
C GLU A 116 18.63 1.62 -19.01
N ARG A 117 18.60 2.42 -17.95
CA ARG A 117 18.73 1.91 -16.58
C ARG A 117 17.55 1.01 -16.21
N LEU A 118 16.35 1.38 -16.65
CA LEU A 118 15.16 0.58 -16.45
C LEU A 118 15.27 -0.78 -17.14
N ARG A 119 15.75 -0.80 -18.39
CA ARG A 119 15.96 -2.06 -19.12
C ARG A 119 16.92 -2.98 -18.38
N ALA A 120 18.00 -2.44 -17.83
CA ALA A 120 18.98 -3.22 -17.09
C ALA A 120 18.37 -3.86 -15.85
N ILE A 121 17.56 -3.09 -15.12
CA ILE A 121 16.86 -3.60 -13.92
C ILE A 121 15.81 -4.65 -14.30
N ALA A 122 15.06 -4.40 -15.38
CA ALA A 122 14.04 -5.34 -15.86
C ALA A 122 14.66 -6.70 -16.22
N MET A 123 15.80 -6.67 -16.90
CA MET A 123 16.54 -7.89 -17.25
C MET A 123 17.01 -8.64 -16.00
N GLN A 124 17.46 -7.90 -15.00
CA GLN A 124 17.90 -8.46 -13.72
C GLN A 124 16.75 -9.18 -13.01
N LEU A 125 15.57 -8.55 -12.99
CA LEU A 125 14.37 -9.14 -12.38
C LEU A 125 13.92 -10.40 -13.11
N GLU A 126 13.98 -10.43 -14.43
CA GLU A 126 13.66 -11.62 -15.22
C GLU A 126 14.61 -12.77 -14.91
N THR A 127 15.90 -12.46 -14.74
CA THR A 127 16.91 -13.47 -14.38
C THR A 127 16.66 -14.04 -12.99
N GLU A 128 16.29 -13.18 -12.04
CA GLU A 128 15.99 -13.59 -10.66
C GLU A 128 14.71 -14.43 -10.58
N ALA A 129 13.75 -14.17 -11.47
CA ALA A 129 12.47 -14.88 -11.49
C ALA A 129 12.53 -16.27 -12.14
N SER A 130 13.60 -16.58 -12.85
CA SER A 130 13.74 -17.86 -13.56
C SER A 130 14.35 -18.95 -12.71
#